data_9242973918cc69263e5eff9ddd36900a
#
_entry.id   9242973918cc69263e5eff9ddd36900a
#
_cell.length_a   1.000
_cell.length_b   1.000
_cell.length_c   1.000
_cell.angle_alpha   90.00
_cell.angle_beta   90.00
_cell.angle_gamma   90.00
#
_symmetry.space_group_name_H-M   'P 1'
#
loop_
_entity.id
_entity.type
_entity.pdbx_description
1 polymer ?
#
loop_
_entity_poly.entity_id
_entity_poly.type
_entity_poly.pdbx_seq_one_letter_code
_entity_poly.pdbx_strand_id
1 'polypeptide(L)'
;MDTQQPTIVQALKGGAIAGLIGAGLNKIWSLIAAALGATIPPGFAIAVTLSSFVPVLIGALIFFLLVRYAPKGLTIWYALSIAFTLLSFFPVFNTPQLPDGALLDSTFPLLAGPMHAISGFLAAWGIPKWAR
;
A
#
# COMPACT_ATOMS: atom_id res chain seq x y z
N MET A 1 5.41 -27.03 15.77
CA MET A 1 5.86 -25.65 15.57
C MET A 1 4.80 -24.73 16.16
N ASP A 2 5.07 -24.19 17.36
CA ASP A 2 4.22 -23.17 17.94
C ASP A 2 4.26 -21.93 17.06
N THR A 3 3.28 -21.80 16.19
CA THR A 3 3.07 -20.56 15.44
C THR A 3 2.46 -19.55 16.41
N GLN A 4 3.31 -18.95 17.25
CA GLN A 4 2.87 -17.86 18.11
C GLN A 4 2.21 -16.79 17.23
N GLN A 5 0.93 -16.56 17.50
CA GLN A 5 0.19 -15.51 16.83
C GLN A 5 0.85 -14.16 17.16
N PRO A 6 1.03 -13.28 16.17
CA PRO A 6 1.68 -12.00 16.40
C PRO A 6 0.91 -11.17 17.43
N THR A 7 1.64 -10.44 18.26
CA THR A 7 1.07 -9.39 19.10
C THR A 7 0.71 -8.17 18.24
N ILE A 8 -0.10 -7.27 18.79
CA ILE A 8 -0.44 -6.02 18.11
C ILE A 8 0.83 -5.18 17.81
N VAL A 9 1.80 -5.18 18.71
CA VAL A 9 3.07 -4.46 18.53
C VAL A 9 3.88 -5.07 17.37
N GLN A 10 3.92 -6.39 17.28
CA GLN A 10 4.61 -7.08 16.18
C GLN A 10 3.90 -6.80 14.84
N ALA A 11 2.57 -6.83 14.79
CA ALA A 11 1.82 -6.49 13.59
C ALA A 11 2.06 -5.04 13.14
N LEU A 12 2.01 -4.08 14.07
CA LEU A 12 2.31 -2.67 13.79
C LEU A 12 3.77 -2.48 13.34
N LYS A 13 4.73 -3.18 13.94
CA LYS A 13 6.12 -3.21 13.48
C LYS A 13 6.20 -3.69 12.02
N GLY A 14 5.52 -4.79 11.71
CA GLY A 14 5.44 -5.31 10.34
C GLY A 14 4.86 -4.30 9.37
N GLY A 15 3.77 -3.64 9.75
CA GLY A 15 3.14 -2.56 8.97
C GLY A 15 4.04 -1.35 8.78
N ALA A 16 4.72 -0.91 9.85
CA ALA A 16 5.65 0.22 9.77
C ALA A 16 6.81 -0.06 8.82
N ILE A 17 7.43 -1.24 8.92
CA ILE A 17 8.52 -1.64 8.02
C ILE A 17 8.00 -1.72 6.56
N ALA A 18 6.87 -2.40 6.32
CA ALA A 18 6.28 -2.50 5.00
C ALA A 18 5.92 -1.14 4.41
N GLY A 19 5.32 -0.26 5.21
CA GLY A 19 4.95 1.10 4.79
C GLY A 19 6.15 2.00 4.48
N LEU A 20 7.22 1.93 5.28
CA LEU A 20 8.45 2.69 5.03
C LEU A 20 9.16 2.21 3.77
N ILE A 21 9.28 0.89 3.57
CA ILE A 21 9.85 0.33 2.34
C ILE A 21 8.98 0.72 1.15
N GLY A 22 7.65 0.64 1.28
CA GLY A 22 6.70 1.06 0.24
C GLY A 22 6.85 2.53 -0.13
N ALA A 23 6.96 3.42 0.85
CA ALA A 23 7.18 4.84 0.61
C ALA A 23 8.51 5.10 -0.12
N GLY A 24 9.58 4.39 0.26
CA GLY A 24 10.89 4.48 -0.41
C GLY A 24 10.83 4.00 -1.86
N LEU A 25 10.27 2.81 -2.10
CA LEU A 25 10.14 2.25 -3.45
C LEU A 25 9.23 3.09 -4.34
N ASN A 26 8.12 3.62 -3.80
CA ASN A 26 7.21 4.48 -4.55
C ASN A 26 7.85 5.83 -4.92
N LYS A 27 8.74 6.37 -4.06
CA LYS A 27 9.54 7.55 -4.42
C LYS A 27 10.55 7.24 -5.54
N ILE A 28 11.24 6.11 -5.46
CA ILE A 28 12.14 5.67 -6.54
C ILE A 28 11.34 5.51 -7.83
N TRP A 29 10.17 4.85 -7.76
CA TRP A 29 9.32 4.72 -8.93
C TRP A 29 8.88 6.07 -9.50
N SER A 30 8.55 7.06 -8.66
CA SER A 30 8.16 8.39 -9.15
C SER A 30 9.25 9.06 -9.99
N LEU A 31 10.53 8.86 -9.64
CA LEU A 31 11.66 9.35 -10.43
C LEU A 31 11.75 8.63 -11.78
N ILE A 32 11.56 7.31 -11.79
CA ILE A 32 11.53 6.50 -13.02
C ILE A 32 10.35 6.92 -13.90
N ALA A 33 9.16 7.05 -13.32
CA ALA A 33 7.95 7.48 -14.05
C ALA A 33 8.13 8.88 -14.67
N ALA A 34 8.75 9.82 -13.93
CA ALA A 34 9.07 11.14 -14.45
C ALA A 34 10.04 11.06 -15.66
N ALA A 35 11.07 10.23 -15.59
CA ALA A 35 11.98 10.00 -16.69
C ALA A 35 11.29 9.36 -17.91
N LEU A 36 10.20 8.62 -17.69
CA LEU A 36 9.35 8.05 -18.74
C LEU A 36 8.27 9.02 -19.23
N GLY A 37 8.24 10.26 -18.76
CA GLY A 37 7.33 11.31 -19.19
C GLY A 37 6.08 11.50 -18.33
N ALA A 38 6.00 10.87 -17.15
CA ALA A 38 4.90 11.12 -16.23
C ALA A 38 5.02 12.51 -15.59
N THR A 39 3.89 13.23 -15.50
CA THR A 39 3.80 14.49 -14.78
C THR A 39 3.73 14.23 -13.27
N ILE A 40 4.64 14.85 -12.51
CA ILE A 40 4.64 14.75 -11.04
C ILE A 40 3.90 15.95 -10.46
N PRO A 41 2.76 15.76 -9.77
CA PRO A 41 2.02 16.86 -9.18
C PRO A 41 2.81 17.56 -8.05
N PRO A 42 2.58 18.87 -7.81
CA PRO A 42 3.14 19.55 -6.65
C PRO A 42 2.76 18.86 -5.34
N GLY A 43 3.69 18.79 -4.39
CA GLY A 43 3.45 18.12 -3.09
C GLY A 43 3.41 16.60 -3.13
N PHE A 44 3.65 15.97 -4.29
CA PHE A 44 3.55 14.52 -4.49
C PHE A 44 4.43 13.71 -3.54
N ALA A 45 5.61 14.21 -3.18
CA ALA A 45 6.53 13.52 -2.27
C ALA A 45 5.92 13.29 -0.87
N ILE A 46 5.13 14.24 -0.36
CA ILE A 46 4.40 14.10 0.91
C ILE A 46 3.22 13.15 0.72
N ALA A 47 2.43 13.39 -0.33
CA ALA A 47 1.25 12.57 -0.63
C ALA A 47 1.62 11.09 -0.79
N VAL A 48 2.68 10.76 -1.55
CA VAL A 48 3.10 9.37 -1.75
C VAL A 48 3.63 8.73 -0.47
N THR A 49 4.28 9.50 0.40
CA THR A 49 4.75 8.98 1.70
C THR A 49 3.56 8.60 2.58
N LEU A 50 2.60 9.50 2.73
CA LEU A 50 1.43 9.28 3.58
C LEU A 50 0.53 8.16 3.01
N SER A 51 0.26 8.17 1.71
CA SER A 51 -0.58 7.14 1.06
C SER A 51 0.07 5.76 1.01
N SER A 52 1.40 5.66 1.08
CA SER A 52 2.10 4.39 1.17
C SER A 52 2.19 3.88 2.61
N PHE A 53 2.25 4.77 3.60
CA PHE A 53 2.50 4.39 5.00
C PHE A 53 1.21 4.18 5.79
N VAL A 54 0.28 5.14 5.74
CA VAL A 54 -0.93 5.13 6.59
C VAL A 54 -1.86 3.94 6.29
N PRO A 55 -2.22 3.64 5.04
CA PRO A 55 -3.08 2.49 4.74
C PRO A 55 -2.43 1.15 5.13
N VAL A 56 -1.11 1.03 5.02
CA VAL A 56 -0.38 -0.19 5.40
C VAL A 56 -0.37 -0.38 6.92
N LEU A 57 -0.28 0.71 7.70
CA LEU A 57 -0.47 0.62 9.16
C LEU A 57 -1.88 0.20 9.55
N ILE A 58 -2.90 0.75 8.89
CA ILE A 58 -4.30 0.33 9.11
C ILE A 58 -4.43 -1.15 8.72
N GLY A 59 -3.84 -1.56 7.60
CA GLY A 59 -3.78 -2.96 7.18
C GLY A 59 -3.15 -3.86 8.23
N ALA A 60 -2.10 -3.41 8.91
CA ALA A 60 -1.46 -4.18 9.98
C ALA A 60 -2.39 -4.42 11.19
N LEU A 61 -3.25 -3.48 11.53
CA LEU A 61 -4.28 -3.67 12.55
C LEU A 61 -5.32 -4.71 12.10
N ILE A 62 -5.78 -4.63 10.85
CA ILE A 62 -6.71 -5.60 10.28
C ILE A 62 -6.06 -7.00 10.24
N PHE A 63 -4.81 -7.09 9.80
CA PHE A 63 -4.04 -8.33 9.82
C PHE A 63 -4.00 -8.94 11.23
N PHE A 64 -3.64 -8.14 12.25
CA PHE A 64 -3.62 -8.59 13.64
C PHE A 64 -4.98 -9.17 14.06
N LEU A 65 -6.07 -8.44 13.82
CA LEU A 65 -7.41 -8.87 14.19
C LEU A 65 -7.80 -10.17 13.50
N LEU A 66 -7.52 -10.29 12.22
CA LEU A 66 -7.83 -11.50 11.45
C LEU A 66 -7.04 -12.71 11.96
N VAL A 67 -5.73 -12.58 12.13
CA VAL A 67 -4.89 -13.69 12.58
C VAL A 67 -5.21 -14.08 14.01
N ARG A 68 -5.64 -13.11 14.85
CA ARG A 68 -5.96 -13.36 16.26
C ARG A 68 -7.32 -13.98 16.47
N TYR A 69 -8.34 -13.57 15.71
CA TYR A 69 -9.73 -13.87 16.02
C TYR A 69 -10.47 -14.65 14.95
N ALA A 70 -9.98 -14.72 13.72
CA ALA A 70 -10.65 -15.41 12.64
C ALA A 70 -10.03 -16.79 12.35
N PRO A 71 -10.86 -17.84 12.17
CA PRO A 71 -10.39 -19.09 11.60
C PRO A 71 -9.75 -18.84 10.23
N LYS A 72 -8.55 -19.35 9.99
CA LYS A 72 -7.78 -19.13 8.74
C LYS A 72 -7.48 -17.62 8.47
N GLY A 73 -7.27 -16.83 9.52
CA GLY A 73 -7.07 -15.38 9.43
C GLY A 73 -5.98 -14.95 8.45
N LEU A 74 -4.89 -15.72 8.34
CA LEU A 74 -3.83 -15.46 7.35
C LEU A 74 -4.33 -15.62 5.90
N THR A 75 -5.14 -16.63 5.62
CA THR A 75 -5.72 -16.83 4.28
C THR A 75 -6.69 -15.71 3.94
N ILE A 76 -7.51 -15.29 4.91
CA ILE A 76 -8.43 -14.16 4.75
C ILE A 76 -7.63 -12.88 4.50
N TRP A 77 -6.53 -12.68 5.23
CA TRP A 77 -5.65 -11.54 5.02
C TRP A 77 -5.12 -11.44 3.58
N TYR A 78 -4.61 -12.55 3.03
CA TYR A 78 -4.13 -12.57 1.64
C TYR A 78 -5.26 -12.25 0.64
N ALA A 79 -6.43 -12.86 0.82
CA ALA A 79 -7.58 -12.60 -0.06
C ALA A 79 -8.01 -11.13 -0.02
N LEU A 80 -8.11 -10.53 1.17
CA LEU A 80 -8.45 -9.13 1.34
C LEU A 80 -7.38 -8.20 0.76
N SER A 81 -6.09 -8.49 1.00
CA SER A 81 -4.99 -7.68 0.46
C SER A 81 -5.01 -7.65 -1.06
N ILE A 82 -5.25 -8.79 -1.71
CA ILE A 82 -5.38 -8.86 -3.17
C ILE A 82 -6.61 -8.08 -3.62
N ALA A 83 -7.78 -8.29 -2.99
CA ALA A 83 -9.02 -7.60 -3.35
C ALA A 83 -8.87 -6.08 -3.22
N PHE A 84 -8.33 -5.58 -2.10
CA PHE A 84 -8.09 -4.14 -1.90
C PHE A 84 -7.08 -3.57 -2.87
N THR A 85 -6.01 -4.33 -3.19
CA THR A 85 -5.04 -3.91 -4.21
C THR A 85 -5.72 -3.74 -5.56
N LEU A 86 -6.51 -4.71 -6.00
CA LEU A 86 -7.25 -4.63 -7.26
C LEU A 86 -8.24 -3.47 -7.27
N LEU A 87 -9.01 -3.30 -6.19
CA LEU A 87 -9.94 -2.18 -6.05
C LEU A 87 -9.23 -0.82 -6.07
N SER A 88 -8.02 -0.73 -5.53
CA SER A 88 -7.25 0.51 -5.50
C SER A 88 -6.80 0.98 -6.89
N PHE A 89 -6.79 0.12 -7.89
CA PHE A 89 -6.56 0.51 -9.28
C PHE A 89 -7.75 1.24 -9.90
N PHE A 90 -8.96 1.03 -9.40
CA PHE A 90 -10.14 1.66 -9.97
C PHE A 90 -10.04 3.19 -10.05
N PRO A 91 -9.72 3.94 -8.97
CA PRO A 91 -9.55 5.38 -9.06
C PRO A 91 -8.35 5.81 -9.92
N VAL A 92 -7.30 4.98 -10.04
CA VAL A 92 -6.14 5.30 -10.88
C VAL A 92 -6.52 5.47 -12.35
N PHE A 93 -7.47 4.64 -12.81
CA PHE A 93 -7.90 4.66 -14.22
C PHE A 93 -9.21 5.42 -14.46
N ASN A 94 -9.98 5.71 -13.41
CA ASN A 94 -11.34 6.25 -13.55
C ASN A 94 -11.59 7.58 -12.84
N THR A 95 -10.58 8.14 -12.16
CA THR A 95 -10.74 9.42 -11.44
C THR A 95 -9.77 10.44 -12.00
N PRO A 96 -10.14 11.15 -13.05
CA PRO A 96 -9.26 12.15 -13.68
C PRO A 96 -9.21 13.49 -12.93
N GLN A 97 -9.95 13.66 -11.82
CA GLN A 97 -10.03 14.93 -11.09
C GLN A 97 -9.48 14.82 -9.67
N LEU A 98 -8.72 15.82 -9.28
CA LEU A 98 -8.31 16.06 -7.91
C LEU A 98 -9.45 16.71 -7.10
N PRO A 99 -9.41 16.69 -5.76
CA PRO A 99 -10.44 17.30 -4.92
C PRO A 99 -10.64 18.81 -5.16
N ASP A 100 -9.62 19.49 -5.68
CA ASP A 100 -9.67 20.90 -6.07
C ASP A 100 -10.27 21.15 -7.48
N GLY A 101 -10.72 20.07 -8.15
CA GLY A 101 -11.29 20.11 -9.50
C GLY A 101 -10.27 20.09 -10.63
N ALA A 102 -8.97 20.08 -10.33
CA ALA A 102 -7.94 19.93 -11.35
C ALA A 102 -8.00 18.55 -12.01
N LEU A 103 -7.83 18.51 -13.33
CA LEU A 103 -7.76 17.22 -14.06
C LEU A 103 -6.41 16.57 -13.80
N LEU A 104 -6.43 15.27 -13.49
CA LEU A 104 -5.23 14.46 -13.49
C LEU A 104 -4.74 14.30 -14.93
N ASP A 105 -3.44 14.41 -15.08
CA ASP A 105 -2.75 14.21 -16.36
C ASP A 105 -2.98 12.77 -16.86
N SER A 106 -3.03 12.60 -18.19
CA SER A 106 -3.18 11.29 -18.84
C SER A 106 -2.04 10.30 -18.50
N THR A 107 -0.93 10.80 -17.98
CA THR A 107 0.20 9.99 -17.51
C THR A 107 0.05 9.50 -16.06
N PHE A 108 -1.01 9.91 -15.35
CA PHE A 108 -1.24 9.51 -13.96
C PHE A 108 -1.29 8.00 -13.74
N PRO A 109 -1.89 7.18 -14.62
CA PRO A 109 -1.83 5.72 -14.49
C PRO A 109 -0.41 5.15 -14.54
N LEU A 110 0.48 5.73 -15.35
CA LEU A 110 1.90 5.36 -15.37
C LEU A 110 2.57 5.67 -14.03
N LEU A 111 2.24 6.79 -13.41
CA LEU A 111 2.78 7.19 -12.11
C LEU A 111 2.20 6.32 -10.98
N ALA A 112 0.89 6.25 -10.86
CA ALA A 112 0.20 5.67 -9.70
C ALA A 112 0.03 4.15 -9.79
N GLY A 113 -0.16 3.58 -10.99
CA GLY A 113 -0.42 2.14 -11.16
C GLY A 113 0.61 1.25 -10.47
N PRO A 114 1.90 1.32 -10.82
CA PRO A 114 2.92 0.51 -10.16
C PRO A 114 3.04 0.76 -8.66
N MET A 115 2.75 1.98 -8.18
CA MET A 115 2.78 2.28 -6.74
C MET A 115 1.72 1.51 -5.96
N HIS A 116 0.51 1.33 -6.53
CA HIS A 116 -0.54 0.50 -5.94
C HIS A 116 -0.13 -0.98 -5.89
N ALA A 117 0.50 -1.49 -6.95
CA ALA A 117 1.03 -2.85 -6.97
C ALA A 117 2.14 -3.06 -5.91
N ILE A 118 3.09 -2.13 -5.79
CA ILE A 118 4.16 -2.16 -4.79
C ILE A 118 3.58 -2.16 -3.37
N SER A 119 2.67 -1.22 -3.08
CA SER A 119 2.06 -1.09 -1.75
C SER A 119 1.20 -2.31 -1.41
N GLY A 120 0.43 -2.83 -2.37
CA GLY A 120 -0.38 -4.02 -2.20
C GLY A 120 0.45 -5.28 -1.94
N PHE A 121 1.54 -5.47 -2.67
CA PHE A 121 2.47 -6.57 -2.44
C PHE A 121 3.11 -6.49 -1.05
N LEU A 122 3.58 -5.31 -0.65
CA LEU A 122 4.19 -5.11 0.66
C LEU A 122 3.19 -5.28 1.80
N ALA A 123 1.94 -4.87 1.62
CA ALA A 123 0.89 -5.13 2.59
C ALA A 123 0.61 -6.64 2.72
N ALA A 124 0.41 -7.31 1.60
CA ALA A 124 0.06 -8.74 1.58
C ALA A 124 1.17 -9.61 2.17
N TRP A 125 2.40 -9.42 1.72
CA TRP A 125 3.54 -10.26 2.07
C TRP A 125 4.41 -9.69 3.19
N GLY A 126 4.67 -8.40 3.17
CA GLY A 126 5.58 -7.72 4.08
C GLY A 126 5.06 -7.70 5.52
N ILE A 127 3.78 -7.36 5.73
CA ILE A 127 3.19 -7.33 7.06
C ILE A 127 3.34 -8.68 7.76
N PRO A 128 2.88 -9.82 7.20
CA PRO A 128 3.06 -11.13 7.84
C PRO A 128 4.52 -11.52 8.06
N LYS A 129 5.40 -11.14 7.13
CA LYS A 129 6.84 -11.46 7.21
C LYS A 129 7.52 -10.76 8.38
N TRP A 130 7.23 -9.47 8.57
CA TRP A 130 7.90 -8.64 9.59
C TRP A 130 7.12 -8.51 10.91
N ALA A 131 5.93 -9.07 11.00
CA ALA A 131 5.13 -9.19 12.22
C ALA A 131 5.57 -10.33 13.16
N ARG A 132 6.82 -10.76 13.04
CA ARG A 132 7.41 -11.85 13.84
C ARG A 132 8.32 -11.30 14.92
#